data_291ca342fbedccf0e7a7dff508054905
#
_entry.id   291ca342fbedccf0e7a7dff508054905
#
_cell.length_a   1.000
_cell.length_b   1.000
_cell.length_c   1.000
_cell.angle_alpha   90.00
_cell.angle_beta   90.00
_cell.angle_gamma   90.00
#
_symmetry.space_group_name_H-M   'P 1'
#
loop_
_entity.id
_entity.type
_entity.pdbx_description
1 polymer ?
#
loop_
_entity_poly.entity_id
_entity_poly.type
_entity_poly.pdbx_seq_one_letter_code
_entity_poly.pdbx_strand_id
1 'polypeptide(L)'
;MKSFLRIVIILFSIIVIALACVTILNLSGRVTTDMVTNVLEAMKLNNFREIFGYAVSAIIIVIGIMAIACSDSLRGEVKGGIILPAEQGSVHISNQTFENIAINVAKKYNNLKTNRVIIKTTVDGVSVDIYAYVLQNAIISDITEKIQQDIKETVLKQTTVNVTNVNIKIKGVYELNDAKAS
;
A
#
# COMPACT_ATOMS: atom_id res chain seq x y z
N MET A 1 9.46 -5.00 2.80
CA MET A 1 8.75 -4.10 3.72
C MET A 1 7.33 -4.57 4.07
N LYS A 2 6.46 -4.94 3.11
CA LYS A 2 5.05 -5.36 3.41
C LYS A 2 4.95 -6.61 4.31
N SER A 3 5.86 -7.58 4.20
CA SER A 3 5.85 -8.79 5.04
C SER A 3 6.27 -8.53 6.49
N PHE A 4 7.26 -7.68 6.70
CA PHE A 4 7.71 -7.28 8.04
C PHE A 4 6.59 -6.57 8.81
N LEU A 5 5.88 -5.66 8.16
CA LEU A 5 4.76 -4.93 8.76
C LEU A 5 3.60 -5.87 9.16
N ARG A 6 3.31 -6.90 8.37
CA ARG A 6 2.31 -7.91 8.73
C ARG A 6 2.69 -8.70 9.98
N ILE A 7 3.96 -9.07 10.10
CA ILE A 7 4.47 -9.79 11.28
C ILE A 7 4.34 -8.92 12.53
N VAL A 8 4.67 -7.62 12.44
CA VAL A 8 4.55 -6.67 13.54
C VAL A 8 3.10 -6.51 14.00
N ILE A 9 2.15 -6.40 13.08
CA ILE A 9 0.71 -6.29 13.41
C ILE A 9 0.20 -7.56 14.07
N ILE A 10 0.59 -8.74 13.56
CA ILE A 10 0.19 -10.02 14.16
C ILE A 10 0.71 -10.13 15.59
N LEU A 11 1.99 -9.81 15.82
CA LEU A 11 2.59 -9.82 17.16
C LEU A 11 1.87 -8.86 18.11
N PHE A 12 1.58 -7.64 17.66
CA PHE A 12 0.85 -6.65 18.46
C PHE A 12 -0.55 -7.15 18.80
N SER A 13 -1.27 -7.75 17.85
CA SER A 13 -2.60 -8.32 18.08
C SER A 13 -2.58 -9.44 19.13
N ILE A 14 -1.55 -10.29 19.10
CA ILE A 14 -1.39 -11.37 20.10
C ILE A 14 -1.20 -10.78 21.51
N ILE A 15 -0.39 -9.73 21.65
CA ILE A 15 -0.16 -9.06 22.94
C ILE A 15 -1.47 -8.44 23.46
N VAL A 16 -2.24 -7.76 22.61
CA VAL A 16 -3.52 -7.15 22.99
C VAL A 16 -4.53 -8.20 23.42
N ILE A 17 -4.60 -9.33 22.72
CA ILE A 17 -5.48 -10.45 23.06
C ILE A 17 -5.07 -11.05 24.42
N ALA A 18 -3.78 -11.25 24.66
CA ALA A 18 -3.27 -11.76 25.93
C ALA A 18 -3.63 -10.83 27.10
N LEU A 19 -3.48 -9.52 26.95
CA LEU A 19 -3.88 -8.52 27.94
C LEU A 19 -5.40 -8.55 28.20
N ALA A 20 -6.21 -8.65 27.14
CA ALA A 20 -7.66 -8.77 27.28
C ALA A 20 -8.07 -10.05 28.05
N CYS A 21 -7.41 -11.18 27.77
CA CYS A 21 -7.65 -12.42 28.53
C CYS A 21 -7.30 -12.28 30.03
N VAL A 22 -6.18 -11.64 30.34
CA VAL A 22 -5.78 -11.39 31.74
C VAL A 22 -6.80 -10.50 32.44
N THR A 23 -7.31 -9.45 31.80
CA THR A 23 -8.34 -8.57 32.38
C THR A 23 -9.65 -9.30 32.63
N ILE A 24 -10.10 -10.16 31.70
CA ILE A 24 -11.31 -10.98 31.86
C ILE A 24 -11.15 -11.97 33.01
N LEU A 25 -9.99 -12.64 33.11
CA LEU A 25 -9.72 -13.56 34.23
C LEU A 25 -9.68 -12.86 35.57
N ASN A 26 -9.17 -11.63 35.65
CA ASN A 26 -9.18 -10.80 36.83
C ASN A 26 -10.62 -10.44 37.24
N LEU A 27 -11.43 -9.95 36.30
CA LEU A 27 -12.85 -9.61 36.53
C LEU A 27 -13.69 -10.82 36.93
N SER A 28 -13.35 -12.01 36.45
CA SER A 28 -14.05 -13.26 36.85
C SER A 28 -13.64 -13.79 38.22
N GLY A 29 -12.76 -13.09 38.95
CA GLY A 29 -12.29 -13.45 40.29
C GLY A 29 -11.40 -14.71 40.33
N ARG A 30 -11.00 -15.25 39.21
CA ARG A 30 -10.10 -16.43 39.12
C ARG A 30 -8.64 -16.10 39.28
N VAL A 31 -8.26 -14.86 39.00
CA VAL A 31 -6.90 -14.33 39.23
C VAL A 31 -7.03 -13.29 40.34
N THR A 32 -6.48 -13.58 41.51
CA THR A 32 -6.48 -12.67 42.64
C THR A 32 -5.54 -11.49 42.33
N THR A 33 -5.97 -10.28 42.65
CA THR A 33 -5.15 -9.06 42.53
C THR A 33 -3.77 -9.21 43.15
N ASP A 34 -3.66 -10.03 44.19
CA ASP A 34 -2.38 -10.35 44.86
C ASP A 34 -1.35 -11.05 43.94
N MET A 35 -1.80 -11.86 42.97
CA MET A 35 -0.88 -12.45 42.01
C MET A 35 -0.31 -11.39 41.06
N VAL A 36 -1.12 -10.44 40.61
CA VAL A 36 -0.68 -9.36 39.73
C VAL A 36 0.22 -8.39 40.51
N THR A 37 -0.14 -8.04 41.75
CA THR A 37 0.67 -7.17 42.62
C THR A 37 2.00 -7.84 42.98
N ASN A 38 2.01 -9.12 43.31
CA ASN A 38 3.24 -9.87 43.62
C ASN A 38 4.21 -9.92 42.43
N VAL A 39 3.70 -10.05 41.19
CA VAL A 39 4.53 -9.98 39.96
C VAL A 39 5.07 -8.57 39.75
N LEU A 40 4.24 -7.54 39.99
CA LEU A 40 4.66 -6.14 39.89
C LEU A 40 5.65 -5.76 40.97
N GLU A 41 5.45 -6.22 42.25
CA GLU A 41 6.40 -6.01 43.33
C GLU A 41 7.70 -6.76 43.15
N ALA A 42 7.66 -7.99 42.62
CA ALA A 42 8.87 -8.72 42.22
C ALA A 42 9.65 -8.01 41.10
N MET A 43 8.98 -7.25 40.26
CA MET A 43 9.64 -6.37 39.28
C MET A 43 10.24 -5.10 39.92
N LYS A 44 9.69 -4.62 41.04
CA LYS A 44 10.11 -3.39 41.72
C LYS A 44 11.37 -3.56 42.60
N LEU A 45 11.67 -4.78 43.01
CA LEU A 45 12.77 -5.10 43.93
C LEU A 45 14.18 -4.97 43.37
N ASN A 46 14.35 -4.66 42.07
CA ASN A 46 15.67 -4.50 41.46
C ASN A 46 15.64 -3.37 40.44
N ASN A 47 16.44 -2.32 40.62
CA ASN A 47 16.50 -1.16 39.70
C ASN A 47 16.66 -1.55 38.21
N PHE A 48 17.33 -2.68 37.94
CA PHE A 48 17.49 -3.22 36.59
C PHE A 48 16.16 -3.72 36.01
N ARG A 49 15.27 -4.28 36.81
CA ARG A 49 13.93 -4.74 36.37
C ARG A 49 12.97 -3.60 36.09
N GLU A 50 13.03 -2.53 36.89
CA GLU A 50 12.21 -1.32 36.61
C GLU A 50 12.60 -0.71 35.25
N ILE A 51 13.89 -0.53 35.01
CA ILE A 51 14.42 -0.01 33.74
C ILE A 51 13.99 -0.91 32.56
N PHE A 52 14.07 -2.23 32.75
CA PHE A 52 13.62 -3.20 31.75
C PHE A 52 12.11 -3.13 31.49
N GLY A 53 11.29 -2.97 32.54
CA GLY A 53 9.84 -2.79 32.42
C GLY A 53 9.46 -1.53 31.64
N TYR A 54 10.10 -0.40 31.94
CA TYR A 54 9.91 0.85 31.19
C TYR A 54 10.36 0.73 29.73
N ALA A 55 11.49 0.07 29.48
CA ALA A 55 11.99 -0.15 28.14
C ALA A 55 11.01 -1.00 27.29
N VAL A 56 10.50 -2.09 27.83
CA VAL A 56 9.51 -2.95 27.15
C VAL A 56 8.22 -2.17 26.88
N SER A 57 7.72 -1.40 27.86
CA SER A 57 6.51 -0.59 27.69
C SER A 57 6.70 0.48 26.59
N ALA A 58 7.85 1.15 26.57
CA ALA A 58 8.19 2.12 25.52
C ALA A 58 8.22 1.48 24.13
N ILE A 59 8.81 0.29 24.00
CA ILE A 59 8.84 -0.46 22.74
C ILE A 59 7.43 -0.81 22.26
N ILE A 60 6.55 -1.27 23.15
CA ILE A 60 5.16 -1.58 22.81
C ILE A 60 4.41 -0.35 22.32
N ILE A 61 4.60 0.80 22.97
CA ILE A 61 3.99 2.08 22.58
C ILE A 61 4.48 2.50 21.19
N VAL A 62 5.78 2.44 20.94
CA VAL A 62 6.36 2.77 19.63
C VAL A 62 5.82 1.87 18.53
N ILE A 63 5.72 0.55 18.79
CA ILE A 63 5.13 -0.41 17.84
C ILE A 63 3.67 -0.07 17.56
N GLY A 64 2.89 0.29 18.59
CA GLY A 64 1.49 0.71 18.45
C GLY A 64 1.32 1.95 17.59
N ILE A 65 2.12 3.00 17.84
CA ILE A 65 2.12 4.23 17.04
C ILE A 65 2.53 3.93 15.60
N MET A 66 3.55 3.09 15.40
CA MET A 66 4.03 2.70 14.08
C MET A 66 2.97 1.90 13.30
N ALA A 67 2.21 1.03 13.98
CA ALA A 67 1.10 0.29 13.38
C ALA A 67 -0.03 1.22 12.90
N ILE A 68 -0.36 2.25 13.68
CA ILE A 68 -1.36 3.27 13.31
C ILE A 68 -0.86 4.11 12.13
N ALA A 69 0.35 4.62 12.19
CA ALA A 69 0.94 5.45 11.13
C ALA A 69 1.10 4.68 9.80
N CYS A 70 1.35 3.36 9.87
CA CYS A 70 1.47 2.51 8.70
C CYS A 70 0.11 1.95 8.22
N SER A 71 -0.96 2.16 8.96
CA SER A 71 -2.31 1.69 8.61
C SER A 71 -2.79 2.26 7.27
N ASP A 72 -2.48 3.52 6.95
CA ASP A 72 -2.77 4.12 5.64
C ASP A 72 -1.98 3.46 4.49
N SER A 73 -0.79 2.95 4.78
CA SER A 73 0.02 2.18 3.82
C SER A 73 -0.53 0.76 3.63
N LEU A 74 -1.34 0.27 4.56
CA LEU A 74 -2.04 -1.03 4.52
C LEU A 74 -3.44 -0.92 3.91
N ARG A 75 -3.99 0.27 3.75
CA ARG A 75 -5.05 0.52 2.77
C ARG A 75 -4.45 0.25 1.39
N GLY A 76 -4.05 -1.03 1.26
CA GLY A 76 -3.54 -1.62 0.06
C GLY A 76 -4.52 -1.27 -1.04
N GLU A 77 -3.98 -0.84 -2.16
CA GLU A 77 -4.57 -1.08 -3.44
C GLU A 77 -5.53 -2.23 -3.30
N VAL A 78 -6.81 -1.92 -3.32
CA VAL A 78 -7.82 -2.95 -3.47
C VAL A 78 -7.32 -3.74 -4.67
N LYS A 79 -6.89 -4.98 -4.45
CA LYS A 79 -6.62 -5.93 -5.54
C LYS A 79 -7.98 -6.29 -6.17
N GLY A 80 -8.81 -5.28 -6.34
CA GLY A 80 -10.13 -5.36 -6.89
C GLY A 80 -10.09 -4.61 -8.21
N GLY A 81 -10.44 -5.25 -9.25
CA GLY A 81 -10.85 -4.60 -10.48
C GLY A 81 -12.20 -3.91 -10.28
N ILE A 82 -12.73 -3.38 -11.33
CA ILE A 82 -14.10 -2.85 -11.39
C ILE A 82 -15.04 -3.99 -11.80
N ILE A 83 -16.15 -4.10 -11.10
CA ILE A 83 -17.24 -5.00 -11.49
C ILE A 83 -18.25 -4.17 -12.25
N LEU A 84 -18.45 -4.49 -13.53
CA LEU A 84 -19.46 -3.88 -14.38
C LEU A 84 -20.67 -4.80 -14.43
N PRO A 85 -21.89 -4.27 -14.17
CA PRO A 85 -23.09 -5.02 -14.42
C PRO A 85 -23.28 -5.20 -15.95
N ALA A 86 -23.56 -6.41 -16.37
CA ALA A 86 -23.90 -6.74 -17.75
C ALA A 86 -25.27 -7.44 -17.77
N GLU A 87 -25.98 -7.37 -18.90
CA GLU A 87 -27.35 -7.91 -19.03
C GLU A 87 -27.45 -9.42 -18.69
N GLN A 88 -26.39 -10.17 -18.87
CA GLN A 88 -26.34 -11.62 -18.62
C GLN A 88 -25.35 -12.01 -17.50
N GLY A 89 -25.02 -11.08 -16.58
CA GLY A 89 -24.10 -11.36 -15.50
C GLY A 89 -23.29 -10.15 -15.05
N SER A 90 -22.09 -10.37 -14.52
CA SER A 90 -21.15 -9.31 -14.14
C SER A 90 -19.79 -9.54 -14.79
N VAL A 91 -19.18 -8.47 -15.28
CA VAL A 91 -17.81 -8.51 -15.83
C VAL A 91 -16.86 -7.93 -14.81
N HIS A 92 -15.90 -8.73 -14.36
CA HIS A 92 -14.86 -8.29 -13.44
C HIS A 92 -13.58 -7.94 -14.22
N ILE A 93 -13.23 -6.66 -14.25
CA ILE A 93 -12.01 -6.16 -14.90
C ILE A 93 -10.95 -5.92 -13.82
N SER A 94 -9.84 -6.66 -13.88
CA SER A 94 -8.77 -6.54 -12.89
C SER A 94 -7.92 -5.28 -13.09
N ASN A 95 -7.29 -4.78 -12.03
CA ASN A 95 -6.32 -3.68 -12.12
C ASN A 95 -5.17 -4.01 -13.09
N GLN A 96 -4.78 -5.28 -13.18
CA GLN A 96 -3.77 -5.76 -14.12
C GLN A 96 -4.17 -5.52 -15.60
N THR A 97 -5.47 -5.63 -15.90
CA THR A 97 -5.98 -5.33 -17.26
C THR A 97 -5.80 -3.87 -17.59
N PHE A 98 -6.16 -2.96 -16.69
CA PHE A 98 -5.95 -1.52 -16.89
C PHE A 98 -4.46 -1.16 -16.99
N GLU A 99 -3.60 -1.79 -16.18
CA GLU A 99 -2.16 -1.64 -16.25
C GLU A 99 -1.62 -2.04 -17.63
N ASN A 100 -2.02 -3.21 -18.12
CA ASN A 100 -1.59 -3.70 -19.45
C ASN A 100 -2.06 -2.78 -20.58
N ILE A 101 -3.28 -2.25 -20.52
CA ILE A 101 -3.78 -1.29 -21.50
C ILE A 101 -2.92 -0.02 -21.49
N ALA A 102 -2.65 0.55 -20.32
CA ALA A 102 -1.85 1.75 -20.17
C ALA A 102 -0.39 1.54 -20.65
N ILE A 103 0.22 0.38 -20.32
CA ILE A 103 1.56 0.01 -20.82
C ILE A 103 1.57 -0.10 -22.33
N ASN A 104 0.56 -0.73 -22.95
CA ASN A 104 0.50 -0.90 -24.39
C ASN A 104 0.32 0.43 -25.12
N VAL A 105 -0.45 1.35 -24.56
CA VAL A 105 -0.58 2.71 -25.10
C VAL A 105 0.75 3.45 -25.00
N ALA A 106 1.38 3.42 -23.82
CA ALA A 106 2.66 4.10 -23.58
C ALA A 106 3.80 3.57 -24.46
N LYS A 107 3.82 2.27 -24.78
CA LYS A 107 4.81 1.65 -25.69
C LYS A 107 4.76 2.16 -27.12
N LYS A 108 3.64 2.77 -27.56
CA LYS A 108 3.56 3.37 -28.91
C LYS A 108 4.44 4.61 -29.05
N TYR A 109 4.85 5.19 -27.92
CA TYR A 109 5.66 6.40 -27.86
C TYR A 109 7.13 6.05 -27.64
N ASN A 110 7.93 6.05 -28.71
CA ASN A 110 9.36 5.70 -28.67
C ASN A 110 10.21 6.64 -27.79
N ASN A 111 9.69 7.84 -27.51
CA ASN A 111 10.36 8.85 -26.69
C ASN A 111 10.11 8.70 -25.20
N LEU A 112 9.35 7.65 -24.79
CA LEU A 112 9.01 7.39 -23.39
C LEU A 112 9.30 5.92 -23.06
N LYS A 113 10.16 5.69 -22.07
CA LYS A 113 10.44 4.35 -21.52
C LYS A 113 9.66 4.19 -20.21
N THR A 114 8.55 3.45 -20.25
CA THR A 114 7.73 3.19 -19.06
C THR A 114 8.46 2.23 -18.13
N ASN A 115 8.62 2.63 -16.88
CA ASN A 115 9.21 1.82 -15.82
C ASN A 115 8.16 1.06 -15.00
N ARG A 116 7.09 1.77 -14.64
CA ARG A 116 6.03 1.22 -13.78
C ARG A 116 4.73 1.95 -14.02
N VAL A 117 3.62 1.21 -14.00
CA VAL A 117 2.27 1.75 -13.99
C VAL A 117 1.58 1.30 -12.69
N ILE A 118 0.84 2.17 -12.07
CA ILE A 118 0.04 1.87 -10.87
C ILE A 118 -1.39 2.30 -11.14
N ILE A 119 -2.31 1.37 -10.96
CA ILE A 119 -3.75 1.61 -11.09
C ILE A 119 -4.36 1.76 -9.71
N LYS A 120 -5.16 2.80 -9.54
CA LYS A 120 -5.97 3.03 -8.33
C LYS A 120 -7.43 3.08 -8.73
N THR A 121 -8.21 2.17 -8.19
CA THR A 121 -9.66 2.16 -8.39
C THR A 121 -10.32 3.11 -7.39
N THR A 122 -11.18 3.99 -7.88
CA THR A 122 -11.99 4.93 -7.10
C THR A 122 -13.48 4.68 -7.37
N VAL A 123 -14.35 5.32 -6.61
CA VAL A 123 -15.82 5.19 -6.79
C VAL A 123 -16.25 5.71 -8.18
N ASP A 124 -15.56 6.73 -8.69
CA ASP A 124 -15.88 7.41 -9.94
C ASP A 124 -15.14 6.85 -11.17
N GLY A 125 -14.33 5.79 -11.00
CA GLY A 125 -13.56 5.19 -12.09
C GLY A 125 -12.16 4.78 -11.71
N VAL A 126 -11.20 4.95 -12.63
CA VAL A 126 -9.81 4.51 -12.48
C VAL A 126 -8.86 5.70 -12.59
N SER A 127 -7.89 5.78 -11.68
CA SER A 127 -6.74 6.67 -11.77
C SER A 127 -5.48 5.90 -12.17
N VAL A 128 -4.72 6.43 -13.12
CA VAL A 128 -3.52 5.80 -13.67
C VAL A 128 -2.29 6.64 -13.32
N ASP A 129 -1.35 6.08 -12.56
CA ASP A 129 -0.06 6.70 -12.25
C ASP A 129 1.05 6.00 -13.06
N ILE A 130 1.69 6.70 -13.99
CA ILE A 130 2.77 6.19 -14.85
C ILE A 130 4.11 6.76 -14.40
N TYR A 131 5.08 5.90 -14.16
CA TYR A 131 6.46 6.26 -13.89
C TYR A 131 7.30 5.94 -15.13
N ALA A 132 7.95 6.95 -15.71
CA ALA A 132 8.66 6.80 -16.96
C ALA A 132 9.94 7.61 -17.01
N TYR A 133 10.82 7.24 -17.93
CA TYR A 133 11.97 8.02 -18.38
C TYR A 133 11.67 8.60 -19.75
N VAL A 134 12.16 9.79 -20.05
CA VAL A 134 11.94 10.49 -21.32
C VAL A 134 13.26 10.60 -22.06
N LEU A 135 13.22 10.56 -23.38
CA LEU A 135 14.39 10.78 -24.24
C LEU A 135 14.89 12.23 -24.08
N GLN A 136 16.23 12.43 -24.04
CA GLN A 136 16.89 13.70 -23.73
C GLN A 136 16.41 14.89 -24.56
N ASN A 137 16.04 14.68 -25.84
CA ASN A 137 15.61 15.74 -26.74
C ASN A 137 14.09 15.81 -26.94
N ALA A 138 13.30 15.15 -26.09
CA ALA A 138 11.86 15.10 -26.23
C ALA A 138 11.17 16.27 -25.53
N ILE A 139 10.16 16.84 -26.17
CA ILE A 139 9.29 17.86 -25.54
C ILE A 139 8.32 17.16 -24.62
N ILE A 140 8.57 17.27 -23.31
CA ILE A 140 7.84 16.51 -22.28
C ILE A 140 6.35 16.85 -22.28
N SER A 141 5.98 18.12 -22.41
CA SER A 141 4.58 18.59 -22.41
C SER A 141 3.76 17.87 -23.50
N ASP A 142 4.23 17.89 -24.73
CA ASP A 142 3.51 17.36 -25.89
C ASP A 142 3.30 15.86 -25.82
N ILE A 143 4.33 15.14 -25.33
CA ILE A 143 4.27 13.68 -25.18
C ILE A 143 3.33 13.29 -24.06
N THR A 144 3.40 13.97 -22.93
CA THR A 144 2.57 13.65 -21.76
C THR A 144 1.11 13.91 -22.04
N GLU A 145 0.76 15.01 -22.69
CA GLU A 145 -0.62 15.35 -23.04
C GLU A 145 -1.23 14.30 -23.98
N LYS A 146 -0.52 13.93 -25.05
CA LYS A 146 -0.97 12.88 -25.98
C LYS A 146 -1.17 11.53 -25.30
N ILE A 147 -0.23 11.11 -24.47
CA ILE A 147 -0.33 9.84 -23.74
C ILE A 147 -1.51 9.86 -22.78
N GLN A 148 -1.74 10.97 -22.07
CA GLN A 148 -2.86 11.11 -21.16
C GLN A 148 -4.20 10.97 -21.90
N GLN A 149 -4.32 11.60 -23.06
CA GLN A 149 -5.52 11.51 -23.88
C GLN A 149 -5.72 10.10 -24.43
N ASP A 150 -4.69 9.51 -25.06
CA ASP A 150 -4.76 8.17 -25.65
C ASP A 150 -5.10 7.10 -24.60
N ILE A 151 -4.59 7.22 -23.37
CA ILE A 151 -4.91 6.28 -22.30
C ILE A 151 -6.39 6.40 -21.91
N LYS A 152 -6.88 7.62 -21.71
CA LYS A 152 -8.29 7.86 -21.38
C LYS A 152 -9.21 7.27 -22.43
N GLU A 153 -8.95 7.57 -23.71
CA GLU A 153 -9.75 7.08 -24.84
C GLU A 153 -9.69 5.56 -24.97
N THR A 154 -8.48 4.97 -24.88
CA THR A 154 -8.31 3.53 -25.05
C THR A 154 -8.96 2.75 -23.94
N VAL A 155 -8.78 3.18 -22.68
CA VAL A 155 -9.42 2.53 -21.53
C VAL A 155 -10.94 2.63 -21.65
N LEU A 156 -11.48 3.82 -21.92
CA LEU A 156 -12.91 4.01 -22.08
C LEU A 156 -13.49 3.12 -23.20
N LYS A 157 -12.80 3.06 -24.34
CA LYS A 157 -13.24 2.26 -25.49
C LYS A 157 -13.22 0.75 -25.22
N GLN A 158 -12.23 0.26 -24.46
CA GLN A 158 -12.07 -1.19 -24.24
C GLN A 158 -12.84 -1.69 -23.02
N THR A 159 -13.06 -0.83 -22.02
CA THR A 159 -13.63 -1.27 -20.73
C THR A 159 -14.90 -0.55 -20.33
N THR A 160 -15.33 0.47 -21.09
CA THR A 160 -16.44 1.38 -20.73
C THR A 160 -16.26 2.11 -19.39
N VAL A 161 -15.08 1.95 -18.74
CA VAL A 161 -14.77 2.58 -17.46
C VAL A 161 -14.13 3.94 -17.71
N ASN A 162 -14.57 4.93 -16.94
CA ASN A 162 -13.98 6.27 -17.02
C ASN A 162 -12.62 6.34 -16.31
N VAL A 163 -11.65 7.01 -16.94
CA VAL A 163 -10.36 7.33 -16.30
C VAL A 163 -10.44 8.74 -15.73
N THR A 164 -10.50 8.82 -14.41
CA THR A 164 -10.61 10.09 -13.69
C THR A 164 -9.34 10.93 -13.81
N ASN A 165 -8.18 10.27 -13.69
CA ASN A 165 -6.91 10.97 -13.75
C ASN A 165 -5.80 10.09 -14.34
N VAL A 166 -4.90 10.71 -15.13
CA VAL A 166 -3.67 10.07 -15.61
C VAL A 166 -2.48 10.95 -15.23
N ASN A 167 -1.71 10.50 -14.26
CA ASN A 167 -0.53 11.19 -13.78
C ASN A 167 0.73 10.57 -14.38
N ILE A 168 1.56 11.36 -15.04
CA ILE A 168 2.85 10.92 -15.56
C ILE A 168 3.96 11.54 -14.73
N LYS A 169 4.76 10.67 -14.10
CA LYS A 169 5.89 11.06 -13.24
C LYS A 169 7.18 10.72 -13.94
N ILE A 170 7.88 11.74 -14.44
CA ILE A 170 9.18 11.58 -15.06
C ILE A 170 10.24 11.35 -13.98
N LYS A 171 10.93 10.22 -14.06
CA LYS A 171 11.98 9.80 -13.13
C LYS A 171 13.37 10.26 -13.56
N GLY A 172 13.54 10.53 -14.84
CA GLY A 172 14.81 10.96 -15.41
C GLY A 172 14.76 10.95 -16.92
N VAL A 173 15.91 11.24 -17.52
CA VAL A 173 16.13 11.28 -18.95
C VAL A 173 17.05 10.13 -19.34
N TYR A 174 16.85 9.53 -20.50
CA TYR A 174 17.73 8.49 -21.04
C TYR A 174 18.24 8.88 -22.44
N GLU A 175 19.41 8.37 -22.80
CA GLU A 175 19.99 8.50 -24.12
C GLU A 175 19.80 7.21 -24.94
N LEU A 176 19.68 7.33 -26.25
CA LEU A 176 19.45 6.18 -27.16
C LEU A 176 20.58 5.12 -27.13
N ASN A 177 21.76 5.47 -26.61
CA ASN A 177 22.90 4.56 -26.57
C ASN A 177 22.77 3.44 -25.50
N ASP A 178 21.92 3.62 -24.49
CA ASP A 178 21.75 2.63 -23.42
C ASP A 178 20.82 1.47 -23.81
N ALA A 179 20.18 1.52 -24.97
CA ALA A 179 19.20 0.52 -25.40
C ALA A 179 19.82 -0.75 -26.02
N LYS A 180 21.17 -0.82 -26.19
CA LYS A 180 21.89 -1.98 -26.79
C LYS A 180 22.65 -2.85 -25.77
N ALA A 181 22.55 -2.57 -24.45
CA ALA A 181 23.32 -3.26 -23.42
C ALA A 181 22.45 -4.01 -22.39
N SER A 182 21.31 -4.57 -22.81
CA SER A 182 20.51 -5.46 -21.95
C SER A 182 19.85 -6.56 -22.75
#